data_416f353d79b36c8b8d9ae080181f6dfd
#
_entry.id   416f353d79b36c8b8d9ae080181f6dfd
#
_cell.length_a   1.000
_cell.length_b   1.000
_cell.length_c   1.000
_cell.angle_alpha   90.00
_cell.angle_beta   90.00
_cell.angle_gamma   90.00
#
_symmetry.space_group_name_H-M   'P 1'
#
loop_
_entity.id
_entity.type
_entity.pdbx_description
1 polymer ?
#
loop_
_entity_poly.entity_id
_entity_poly.type
_entity_poly.pdbx_seq_one_letter_code
_entity_poly.pdbx_strand_id
1 'polypeptide(L)'
;MRPAVLKKALVFAAGTNAQTVAVFRHGCLVATGGTSQPNLEIPVNVWSVTKAVVSTLVGRAYTLGKLGLDDPIGKYLPEADAAHGAITVRQLLTETSGLSFAWLNDLLANSSNAVNFELSLPFAHTPGTYFEYAQQTITLLAKVVERAVGQDFQAFARTQLFHKIGIPDNHWSWERDGVGNTFGYAFLSIAPIDLARLGLLVLHHGKWNGRTLISAGYIRQGATPTSTNPGYGFLWWTNTGGSVITPEPYRQELKRSIIPSMPADTFSFDGLLDQLVVMVPSLDMVVVRTGISGNKSGDFLQNLTIPGDGISDSFKALGKSIKDVKVADPGPWVPDPVIPLNGASLFNLFMPTGG
;
A
#
# COMPACT_ATOMS: atom_id res chain seq x y z
N MET A 1 -0.47 11.68 -24.94
CA MET A 1 -0.92 12.70 -23.97
C MET A 1 -0.85 14.08 -24.58
N ARG A 2 -1.50 15.10 -23.98
CA ARG A 2 -1.48 16.53 -24.38
C ARG A 2 -0.37 17.22 -23.59
N PRO A 3 0.78 17.60 -24.16
CA PRO A 3 1.95 18.06 -23.38
C PRO A 3 1.68 19.28 -22.51
N ALA A 4 1.00 20.29 -23.04
CA ALA A 4 0.70 21.52 -22.29
C ALA A 4 -0.24 21.27 -21.09
N VAL A 5 -1.21 20.33 -21.22
CA VAL A 5 -2.11 19.96 -20.15
C VAL A 5 -1.39 19.11 -19.11
N LEU A 6 -0.54 18.19 -19.54
CA LEU A 6 0.31 17.39 -18.66
C LEU A 6 1.25 18.27 -17.83
N LYS A 7 1.90 19.25 -18.45
CA LYS A 7 2.74 20.23 -17.73
C LYS A 7 1.96 20.97 -16.65
N LYS A 8 0.72 21.41 -16.94
CA LYS A 8 -0.15 22.04 -15.94
C LYS A 8 -0.50 21.10 -14.80
N ALA A 9 -0.78 19.81 -15.10
CA ALA A 9 -1.07 18.82 -14.07
C ALA A 9 0.14 18.58 -13.13
N LEU A 10 1.36 18.56 -13.67
CA LEU A 10 2.59 18.43 -12.86
C LEU A 10 2.85 19.66 -11.98
N VAL A 11 2.62 20.86 -12.52
CA VAL A 11 2.71 22.10 -11.75
C VAL A 11 1.68 22.11 -10.62
N PHE A 12 0.45 21.67 -10.90
CA PHE A 12 -0.57 21.53 -9.87
C PHE A 12 -0.15 20.52 -8.79
N ALA A 13 0.34 19.35 -9.18
CA ALA A 13 0.83 18.33 -8.24
C ALA A 13 2.00 18.86 -7.37
N ALA A 14 2.93 19.63 -7.95
CA ALA A 14 3.99 20.30 -7.18
C ALA A 14 3.40 21.27 -6.14
N GLY A 15 2.33 22.00 -6.47
CA GLY A 15 1.58 22.86 -5.55
C GLY A 15 0.86 22.10 -4.42
N THR A 16 0.75 20.78 -4.50
CA THR A 16 0.28 19.88 -3.44
C THR A 16 1.41 19.23 -2.65
N ASN A 17 2.52 19.92 -2.47
CA ASN A 17 3.69 19.45 -1.70
C ASN A 17 4.31 18.12 -2.20
N ALA A 18 4.09 17.77 -3.45
CA ALA A 18 4.76 16.62 -4.05
C ALA A 18 6.24 16.93 -4.23
N GLN A 19 7.11 16.16 -3.60
CA GLN A 19 8.56 16.21 -3.82
C GLN A 19 8.88 15.66 -5.20
N THR A 20 8.26 14.55 -5.56
CA THR A 20 8.40 13.90 -6.86
C THR A 20 7.04 13.47 -7.38
N VAL A 21 6.79 13.69 -8.66
CA VAL A 21 5.74 13.04 -9.44
C VAL A 21 6.37 12.48 -10.70
N ALA A 22 6.19 11.19 -10.96
CA ALA A 22 6.66 10.55 -12.20
C ALA A 22 5.48 9.82 -12.85
N VAL A 23 5.23 10.12 -14.12
CA VAL A 23 4.13 9.53 -14.89
C VAL A 23 4.71 8.60 -15.94
N PHE A 24 4.33 7.33 -15.87
CA PHE A 24 4.66 6.31 -16.86
C PHE A 24 3.42 5.94 -17.65
N ARG A 25 3.56 5.76 -18.95
CA ARG A 25 2.50 5.26 -19.80
C ARG A 25 3.08 4.38 -20.91
N HIS A 26 2.42 3.24 -21.16
CA HIS A 26 2.92 2.24 -22.12
C HIS A 26 4.37 1.84 -21.83
N GLY A 27 4.70 1.66 -20.54
CA GLY A 27 6.04 1.31 -20.07
C GLY A 27 7.10 2.43 -20.16
N CYS A 28 6.76 3.62 -20.69
CA CYS A 28 7.70 4.73 -20.86
C CYS A 28 7.44 5.85 -19.84
N LEU A 29 8.52 6.42 -19.29
CA LEU A 29 8.46 7.67 -18.53
C LEU A 29 8.06 8.80 -19.47
N VAL A 30 6.88 9.39 -19.24
CA VAL A 30 6.34 10.45 -20.11
C VAL A 30 6.46 11.83 -19.52
N ALA A 31 6.59 11.95 -18.19
CA ALA A 31 6.81 13.22 -17.53
C ALA A 31 7.26 13.03 -16.08
N THR A 32 7.99 14.04 -15.58
CA THR A 32 8.36 14.19 -14.17
C THR A 32 8.04 15.61 -13.69
N GLY A 33 7.76 15.76 -12.40
CA GLY A 33 7.52 17.04 -11.74
C GLY A 33 7.69 16.90 -10.23
N GLY A 34 7.53 18.00 -9.50
CA GLY A 34 7.68 18.07 -8.06
C GLY A 34 8.11 19.48 -7.63
N THR A 35 8.36 19.67 -6.33
CA THR A 35 8.78 20.97 -5.74
C THR A 35 10.27 21.28 -5.98
N SER A 36 11.07 20.25 -6.27
CA SER A 36 12.49 20.37 -6.63
C SER A 36 12.75 19.61 -7.92
N GLN A 37 13.95 19.74 -8.50
CA GLN A 37 14.37 18.84 -9.59
C GLN A 37 14.28 17.40 -9.09
N PRO A 38 13.31 16.59 -9.55
CA PRO A 38 13.06 15.28 -8.96
C PRO A 38 14.23 14.37 -9.28
N ASN A 39 14.98 13.96 -8.27
CA ASN A 39 15.91 12.85 -8.41
C ASN A 39 15.16 11.55 -8.16
N LEU A 40 14.88 10.82 -9.23
CA LEU A 40 14.13 9.58 -9.18
C LEU A 40 14.92 8.41 -8.58
N GLU A 41 16.22 8.57 -8.37
CA GLU A 41 17.13 7.50 -7.93
C GLU A 41 17.51 7.59 -6.44
N ILE A 42 17.12 8.67 -5.75
CA ILE A 42 17.39 8.83 -4.31
C ILE A 42 16.28 8.09 -3.52
N PRO A 43 16.65 7.13 -2.65
CA PRO A 43 15.69 6.47 -1.77
C PRO A 43 14.98 7.46 -0.85
N VAL A 44 13.68 7.29 -0.69
CA VAL A 44 12.83 8.02 0.27
C VAL A 44 12.03 7.02 1.08
N ASN A 45 11.73 7.34 2.34
CA ASN A 45 10.84 6.53 3.15
C ASN A 45 9.43 6.55 2.54
N VAL A 46 8.88 5.38 2.31
CA VAL A 46 7.59 5.23 1.61
C VAL A 46 6.45 4.82 2.52
N TRP A 47 6.68 4.82 3.83
CA TRP A 47 5.68 4.47 4.84
C TRP A 47 4.93 3.18 4.47
N SER A 48 3.61 3.19 4.48
CA SER A 48 2.78 2.00 4.26
C SER A 48 2.77 1.48 2.82
N VAL A 49 3.39 2.15 1.84
CA VAL A 49 3.72 1.52 0.55
C VAL A 49 4.54 0.24 0.77
N THR A 50 5.28 0.18 1.88
CA THR A 50 6.00 -1.01 2.36
C THR A 50 5.09 -2.25 2.41
N LYS A 51 3.86 -2.12 2.93
CA LYS A 51 2.87 -3.22 2.98
C LYS A 51 2.60 -3.81 1.59
N ALA A 52 2.43 -2.94 0.61
CA ALA A 52 2.18 -3.35 -0.77
C ALA A 52 3.40 -4.06 -1.40
N VAL A 53 4.62 -3.66 -1.02
CA VAL A 53 5.84 -4.35 -1.43
C VAL A 53 5.91 -5.74 -0.76
N VAL A 54 5.54 -5.87 0.51
CA VAL A 54 5.41 -7.18 1.19
C VAL A 54 4.39 -8.05 0.45
N SER A 55 3.21 -7.52 0.10
CA SER A 55 2.23 -8.26 -0.71
C SER A 55 2.83 -8.74 -2.04
N THR A 56 3.60 -7.89 -2.72
CA THR A 56 4.26 -8.25 -3.97
C THR A 56 5.24 -9.42 -3.77
N LEU A 57 5.94 -9.45 -2.64
CA LEU A 57 6.86 -10.55 -2.26
C LEU A 57 6.11 -11.83 -1.85
N VAL A 58 4.97 -11.70 -1.17
CA VAL A 58 4.05 -12.84 -0.95
C VAL A 58 3.61 -13.43 -2.29
N GLY A 59 3.21 -12.58 -3.24
CA GLY A 59 2.85 -12.98 -4.60
C GLY A 59 3.99 -13.70 -5.33
N ARG A 60 5.24 -13.29 -5.09
CA ARG A 60 6.42 -13.98 -5.62
C ARG A 60 6.59 -15.36 -4.97
N ALA A 61 6.52 -15.45 -3.64
CA ALA A 61 6.63 -16.72 -2.91
C ALA A 61 5.48 -17.69 -3.29
N TYR A 62 4.25 -17.19 -3.41
CA TYR A 62 3.10 -17.92 -3.91
C TYR A 62 3.34 -18.49 -5.33
N THR A 63 3.86 -17.64 -6.23
CA THR A 63 4.15 -18.05 -7.62
C THR A 63 5.25 -19.12 -7.70
N LEU A 64 6.16 -19.11 -6.73
CA LEU A 64 7.19 -20.15 -6.58
C LEU A 64 6.68 -21.44 -5.89
N GLY A 65 5.40 -21.50 -5.51
CA GLY A 65 4.82 -22.64 -4.79
C GLY A 65 5.35 -22.81 -3.36
N LYS A 66 5.86 -21.75 -2.73
CA LYS A 66 6.47 -21.80 -1.40
C LYS A 66 5.44 -21.65 -0.28
N LEU A 67 4.32 -20.99 -0.56
CA LEU A 67 3.19 -20.84 0.36
C LEU A 67 1.86 -20.82 -0.39
N GLY A 68 0.77 -21.17 0.32
CA GLY A 68 -0.61 -21.02 -0.12
C GLY A 68 -1.26 -19.80 0.52
N LEU A 69 -2.26 -19.20 -0.15
CA LEU A 69 -2.98 -18.06 0.42
C LEU A 69 -3.85 -18.46 1.62
N ASP A 70 -4.36 -19.67 1.61
CA ASP A 70 -5.22 -20.20 2.66
C ASP A 70 -4.45 -21.10 3.65
N ASP A 71 -3.12 -21.15 3.55
CA ASP A 71 -2.27 -21.81 4.54
C ASP A 71 -2.39 -21.09 5.89
N PRO A 72 -2.56 -21.83 7.00
CA PRO A 72 -2.49 -21.27 8.34
C PRO A 72 -1.04 -20.86 8.65
N ILE A 73 -0.86 -19.71 9.30
CA ILE A 73 0.50 -19.19 9.57
C ILE A 73 1.28 -20.08 10.53
N GLY A 74 0.64 -20.86 11.39
CA GLY A 74 1.29 -21.86 12.25
C GLY A 74 2.09 -22.92 11.49
N LYS A 75 1.79 -23.14 10.21
CA LYS A 75 2.63 -23.96 9.32
C LYS A 75 4.05 -23.41 9.18
N TYR A 76 4.22 -22.12 9.32
CA TYR A 76 5.48 -21.40 9.12
C TYR A 76 6.03 -20.82 10.43
N LEU A 77 5.16 -20.53 11.38
CA LEU A 77 5.47 -19.94 12.69
C LEU A 77 5.11 -20.95 13.79
N PRO A 78 5.98 -21.94 14.07
CA PRO A 78 5.72 -22.98 15.07
C PRO A 78 5.64 -22.40 16.50
N GLU A 79 6.09 -21.17 16.72
CA GLU A 79 5.96 -20.43 17.97
C GLU A 79 4.54 -19.89 18.23
N ALA A 80 3.68 -19.83 17.20
CA ALA A 80 2.28 -19.43 17.36
C ALA A 80 1.47 -20.51 18.11
N ASP A 81 0.64 -20.10 19.04
CA ASP A 81 -0.35 -21.01 19.64
C ASP A 81 -1.40 -21.46 18.61
N ALA A 82 -2.28 -22.38 19.01
CA ALA A 82 -3.26 -22.95 18.09
C ALA A 82 -4.22 -21.91 17.49
N ALA A 83 -4.60 -20.86 18.24
CA ALA A 83 -5.53 -19.83 17.77
C ALA A 83 -4.83 -18.86 16.80
N HIS A 84 -3.65 -18.34 17.17
CA HIS A 84 -2.87 -17.48 16.30
C HIS A 84 -2.37 -18.24 15.08
N GLY A 85 -1.93 -19.47 15.26
CA GLY A 85 -1.48 -20.33 14.17
C GLY A 85 -2.58 -20.63 13.14
N ALA A 86 -3.86 -20.54 13.49
CA ALA A 86 -4.97 -20.74 12.58
C ALA A 86 -5.26 -19.53 11.66
N ILE A 87 -4.73 -18.34 11.96
CA ILE A 87 -4.79 -17.19 11.05
C ILE A 87 -4.18 -17.60 9.70
N THR A 88 -4.82 -17.23 8.59
CA THR A 88 -4.33 -17.57 7.26
C THR A 88 -3.48 -16.44 6.64
N VAL A 89 -2.62 -16.79 5.69
CA VAL A 89 -1.88 -15.81 4.88
C VAL A 89 -2.82 -14.81 4.22
N ARG A 90 -3.99 -15.26 3.74
CA ARG A 90 -5.03 -14.40 3.15
C ARG A 90 -5.55 -13.39 4.16
N GLN A 91 -5.82 -13.81 5.40
CA GLN A 91 -6.32 -12.91 6.44
C GLN A 91 -5.32 -11.83 6.82
N LEU A 92 -4.02 -12.12 6.79
CA LEU A 92 -2.98 -11.09 6.93
C LEU A 92 -2.95 -10.15 5.72
N LEU A 93 -3.03 -10.67 4.48
CA LEU A 93 -3.06 -9.85 3.25
C LEU A 93 -4.28 -8.94 3.16
N THR A 94 -5.40 -9.33 3.75
CA THR A 94 -6.65 -8.57 3.71
C THR A 94 -6.88 -7.73 4.96
N GLU A 95 -5.90 -7.67 5.87
CA GLU A 95 -6.00 -6.94 7.15
C GLU A 95 -7.23 -7.39 7.97
N THR A 96 -7.43 -8.71 8.04
CA THR A 96 -8.55 -9.33 8.77
C THR A 96 -8.08 -10.39 9.76
N SER A 97 -6.92 -10.21 10.35
CA SER A 97 -6.35 -11.14 11.34
C SER A 97 -7.24 -11.30 12.58
N GLY A 98 -7.99 -10.27 12.92
CA GLY A 98 -8.82 -10.21 14.14
C GLY A 98 -8.03 -9.91 15.41
N LEU A 99 -6.72 -9.74 15.34
CA LEU A 99 -5.88 -9.37 16.49
C LEU A 99 -6.22 -7.95 16.95
N SER A 100 -6.12 -7.70 18.24
CA SER A 100 -6.35 -6.37 18.78
C SER A 100 -5.28 -5.37 18.28
N PHE A 101 -5.67 -4.11 18.14
CA PHE A 101 -4.87 -3.09 17.53
C PHE A 101 -4.94 -1.76 18.29
N ALA A 102 -3.81 -1.11 18.48
CA ALA A 102 -3.73 0.23 19.06
C ALA A 102 -2.89 1.11 18.14
N TRP A 103 -3.54 1.95 17.35
CA TRP A 103 -2.95 2.64 16.19
C TRP A 103 -1.59 3.29 16.48
N LEU A 104 -1.50 4.10 17.53
CA LEU A 104 -0.27 4.83 17.83
C LEU A 104 0.80 3.93 18.44
N ASN A 105 0.41 3.03 19.34
CA ASN A 105 1.34 2.08 19.93
C ASN A 105 1.91 1.15 18.87
N ASP A 106 1.07 0.66 17.96
CA ASP A 106 1.46 -0.25 16.89
C ASP A 106 2.36 0.43 15.85
N LEU A 107 2.09 1.71 15.54
CA LEU A 107 2.92 2.50 14.64
C LEU A 107 4.27 2.90 15.26
N LEU A 108 4.26 3.26 16.54
CA LEU A 108 5.43 3.80 17.26
C LEU A 108 6.17 2.74 18.08
N ALA A 109 5.54 1.61 18.37
CA ALA A 109 6.16 0.55 19.15
C ALA A 109 7.33 -0.04 18.37
N ASN A 110 8.50 0.45 18.72
CA ASN A 110 9.77 -0.16 18.32
C ASN A 110 9.95 -1.44 19.15
N SER A 111 9.14 -2.47 18.86
CA SER A 111 9.22 -3.71 19.62
C SER A 111 10.59 -4.36 19.40
N SER A 112 11.19 -4.83 20.47
CA SER A 112 12.43 -5.60 20.37
C SER A 112 12.23 -6.88 19.55
N ASN A 113 10.99 -7.41 19.51
CA ASN A 113 10.59 -8.57 18.71
C ASN A 113 9.11 -8.42 18.28
N ALA A 114 8.89 -7.82 17.11
CA ALA A 114 7.56 -7.55 16.57
C ALA A 114 6.74 -8.83 16.33
N VAL A 115 7.37 -9.93 15.94
CA VAL A 115 6.69 -11.20 15.71
C VAL A 115 6.10 -11.75 17.02
N ASN A 116 6.90 -11.82 18.08
CA ASN A 116 6.42 -12.30 19.37
C ASN A 116 5.37 -11.36 19.99
N PHE A 117 5.53 -10.05 19.78
CA PHE A 117 4.54 -9.07 20.23
C PHE A 117 3.18 -9.35 19.59
N GLU A 118 3.11 -9.46 18.27
CA GLU A 118 1.86 -9.72 17.54
C GLU A 118 1.22 -11.06 17.92
N LEU A 119 2.03 -12.11 18.10
CA LEU A 119 1.54 -13.42 18.55
C LEU A 119 1.10 -13.44 20.03
N SER A 120 1.30 -12.37 20.78
CA SER A 120 0.82 -12.21 22.16
C SER A 120 -0.47 -11.38 22.27
N LEU A 121 -0.91 -10.73 21.19
CA LEU A 121 -2.11 -9.88 21.21
C LEU A 121 -3.37 -10.73 21.29
N PRO A 122 -4.37 -10.34 22.10
CA PRO A 122 -5.65 -11.02 22.11
C PRO A 122 -6.43 -10.76 20.83
N PHE A 123 -7.41 -11.59 20.52
CA PHE A 123 -8.36 -11.37 19.45
C PHE A 123 -9.43 -10.37 19.88
N ALA A 124 -9.58 -9.28 19.12
CA ALA A 124 -10.70 -8.34 19.21
C ALA A 124 -11.88 -8.78 18.35
N HIS A 125 -11.60 -9.47 17.24
CA HIS A 125 -12.59 -9.94 16.29
C HIS A 125 -12.31 -11.38 15.84
N THR A 126 -13.32 -12.07 15.33
CA THR A 126 -13.11 -13.36 14.66
C THR A 126 -12.29 -13.16 13.41
N PRO A 127 -11.19 -13.89 13.19
CA PRO A 127 -10.38 -13.78 11.98
C PRO A 127 -11.22 -13.89 10.70
N GLY A 128 -11.01 -13.00 9.75
CA GLY A 128 -11.72 -12.92 8.48
C GLY A 128 -13.02 -12.11 8.49
N THR A 129 -13.49 -11.58 9.63
CA THR A 129 -14.80 -10.92 9.74
C THR A 129 -14.74 -9.40 9.82
N TYR A 130 -13.60 -8.83 10.16
CA TYR A 130 -13.45 -7.40 10.39
C TYR A 130 -12.16 -6.90 9.74
N PHE A 131 -12.26 -5.80 8.97
CA PHE A 131 -11.10 -5.12 8.42
C PHE A 131 -10.55 -4.15 9.45
N GLU A 132 -9.30 -4.30 9.79
CA GLU A 132 -8.56 -3.39 10.64
C GLU A 132 -7.18 -3.12 10.05
N TYR A 133 -6.91 -1.85 9.71
CA TYR A 133 -5.65 -1.47 9.08
C TYR A 133 -4.53 -1.47 10.12
N ALA A 134 -4.03 -2.67 10.41
CA ALA A 134 -2.98 -2.91 11.38
C ALA A 134 -1.58 -2.57 10.82
N GLN A 135 -0.61 -2.44 11.71
CA GLN A 135 0.76 -2.13 11.32
C GLN A 135 1.66 -3.38 11.45
N GLN A 136 2.00 -3.75 12.66
CA GLN A 136 2.99 -4.80 12.89
C GLN A 136 2.53 -6.19 12.48
N THR A 137 1.21 -6.45 12.37
CA THR A 137 0.65 -7.69 11.82
C THR A 137 1.25 -8.04 10.45
N ILE A 138 1.68 -7.05 9.67
CA ILE A 138 2.34 -7.28 8.38
C ILE A 138 3.79 -7.74 8.56
N THR A 139 4.38 -7.52 9.73
CA THR A 139 5.67 -8.13 10.09
C THR A 139 5.55 -9.66 10.26
N LEU A 140 4.40 -10.16 10.79
CA LEU A 140 4.11 -11.60 10.76
C LEU A 140 4.12 -12.14 9.33
N LEU A 141 3.49 -11.43 8.39
CA LEU A 141 3.43 -11.84 6.99
C LEU A 141 4.82 -11.87 6.34
N ALA A 142 5.68 -10.88 6.63
CA ALA A 142 7.08 -10.89 6.18
C ALA A 142 7.83 -12.11 6.75
N LYS A 143 7.63 -12.43 8.03
CA LYS A 143 8.23 -13.59 8.68
C LYS A 143 7.71 -14.91 8.11
N VAL A 144 6.44 -15.01 7.80
CA VAL A 144 5.85 -16.17 7.10
C VAL A 144 6.55 -16.40 5.76
N VAL A 145 6.75 -15.34 4.96
CA VAL A 145 7.49 -15.46 3.70
C VAL A 145 8.92 -15.95 3.94
N GLU A 146 9.64 -15.34 4.88
CA GLU A 146 11.01 -15.73 5.24
C GLU A 146 11.11 -17.23 5.54
N ARG A 147 10.22 -17.74 6.40
CA ARG A 147 10.18 -19.16 6.79
C ARG A 147 9.76 -20.05 5.64
N ALA A 148 8.75 -19.64 4.85
CA ALA A 148 8.26 -20.41 3.70
C ALA A 148 9.33 -20.60 2.61
N VAL A 149 10.17 -19.60 2.38
CA VAL A 149 11.21 -19.65 1.35
C VAL A 149 12.55 -20.18 1.87
N GLY A 150 12.72 -20.27 3.19
CA GLY A 150 13.96 -20.71 3.84
C GLY A 150 15.14 -19.74 3.61
N GLN A 151 14.86 -18.45 3.47
CA GLN A 151 15.84 -17.40 3.21
C GLN A 151 15.42 -16.13 3.93
N ASP A 152 16.38 -15.33 4.42
CA ASP A 152 16.12 -14.01 4.97
C ASP A 152 15.21 -13.18 4.04
N PHE A 153 14.24 -12.46 4.61
CA PHE A 153 13.20 -11.78 3.84
C PHE A 153 13.78 -10.73 2.87
N GLN A 154 14.76 -9.93 3.32
CA GLN A 154 15.37 -8.91 2.44
C GLN A 154 16.28 -9.55 1.39
N ALA A 155 16.96 -10.64 1.71
CA ALA A 155 17.72 -11.40 0.73
C ALA A 155 16.80 -12.02 -0.34
N PHE A 156 15.63 -12.53 0.06
CA PHE A 156 14.60 -12.97 -0.87
C PHE A 156 14.09 -11.83 -1.75
N ALA A 157 13.75 -10.67 -1.16
CA ALA A 157 13.35 -9.49 -1.91
C ALA A 157 14.39 -9.11 -2.97
N ARG A 158 15.65 -9.00 -2.56
CA ARG A 158 16.79 -8.69 -3.43
C ARG A 158 16.90 -9.64 -4.61
N THR A 159 17.00 -10.96 -4.31
CA THR A 159 17.36 -11.96 -5.34
C THR A 159 16.19 -12.42 -6.18
N GLN A 160 14.98 -12.46 -5.60
CA GLN A 160 13.81 -13.03 -6.27
C GLN A 160 12.89 -12.01 -6.90
N LEU A 161 13.03 -10.72 -6.55
CA LEU A 161 12.21 -9.66 -7.11
C LEU A 161 13.05 -8.46 -7.58
N PHE A 162 13.75 -7.76 -6.69
CA PHE A 162 14.35 -6.47 -6.98
C PHE A 162 15.38 -6.54 -8.10
N HIS A 163 16.38 -7.39 -8.01
CA HIS A 163 17.37 -7.58 -9.08
C HIS A 163 16.73 -8.03 -10.40
N LYS A 164 15.63 -8.82 -10.34
CA LYS A 164 14.95 -9.30 -11.55
C LYS A 164 14.22 -8.21 -12.33
N ILE A 165 13.86 -7.12 -11.66
CA ILE A 165 13.21 -5.95 -12.27
C ILE A 165 14.16 -4.74 -12.37
N GLY A 166 15.44 -4.93 -12.07
CA GLY A 166 16.48 -3.91 -12.26
C GLY A 166 16.58 -2.90 -11.12
N ILE A 167 16.16 -3.25 -9.88
CA ILE A 167 16.36 -2.43 -8.69
C ILE A 167 17.74 -2.73 -8.10
N PRO A 168 18.67 -1.77 -8.08
CA PRO A 168 20.01 -1.97 -7.54
C PRO A 168 20.03 -1.84 -6.00
N ASP A 169 21.04 -2.41 -5.36
CA ASP A 169 21.13 -2.50 -3.91
C ASP A 169 21.24 -1.12 -3.21
N ASN A 170 21.84 -0.12 -3.86
CA ASN A 170 21.96 1.23 -3.32
C ASN A 170 20.70 2.09 -3.47
N HIS A 171 19.63 1.58 -4.08
CA HIS A 171 18.37 2.28 -4.26
C HIS A 171 17.33 1.96 -3.20
N TRP A 172 17.66 1.14 -2.21
CA TRP A 172 16.74 0.80 -1.13
C TRP A 172 17.47 0.43 0.16
N SER A 173 16.77 0.63 1.26
CA SER A 173 17.11 0.09 2.57
C SER A 173 15.81 -0.26 3.32
N TRP A 174 15.87 -1.22 4.22
CA TRP A 174 14.70 -1.68 4.95
C TRP A 174 15.07 -1.98 6.39
N GLU A 175 14.38 -1.35 7.33
CA GLU A 175 14.70 -1.50 8.75
C GLU A 175 14.21 -2.82 9.32
N ARG A 176 14.78 -3.18 10.47
CA ARG A 176 14.49 -4.40 11.21
C ARG A 176 14.26 -4.08 12.68
N ASP A 177 13.52 -4.96 13.36
CA ASP A 177 13.42 -4.94 14.80
C ASP A 177 14.70 -5.42 15.51
N GLY A 178 14.70 -5.41 16.86
CA GLY A 178 15.87 -5.73 17.69
C GLY A 178 16.39 -7.17 17.55
N VAL A 179 15.59 -8.09 16.99
CA VAL A 179 15.99 -9.49 16.74
C VAL A 179 16.12 -9.82 15.25
N GLY A 180 16.04 -8.81 14.39
CA GLY A 180 16.33 -8.94 12.97
C GLY A 180 15.13 -9.22 12.08
N ASN A 181 13.89 -9.21 12.57
CA ASN A 181 12.71 -9.30 11.69
C ASN A 181 12.56 -8.02 10.89
N THR A 182 12.30 -8.15 9.58
CA THR A 182 12.05 -6.99 8.71
C THR A 182 10.68 -6.39 9.02
N PHE A 183 10.61 -5.08 9.28
CA PHE A 183 9.33 -4.40 9.45
C PHE A 183 8.48 -4.48 8.18
N GLY A 184 7.33 -5.12 8.27
CA GLY A 184 6.47 -5.35 7.10
C GLY A 184 5.56 -4.17 6.75
N TYR A 185 5.33 -3.24 7.68
CA TYR A 185 4.28 -2.22 7.57
C TYR A 185 4.79 -0.84 7.13
N ALA A 186 6.07 -0.53 7.41
CA ALA A 186 6.71 0.75 7.12
C ALA A 186 8.24 0.58 7.05
N PHE A 187 8.99 1.69 7.00
CA PHE A 187 10.45 1.76 7.10
C PHE A 187 11.22 1.12 5.93
N LEU A 188 10.55 0.88 4.81
CA LEU A 188 11.23 0.74 3.52
C LEU A 188 11.55 2.13 3.00
N SER A 189 12.82 2.40 2.70
CA SER A 189 13.24 3.51 1.85
C SER A 189 13.59 2.95 0.48
N ILE A 190 13.02 3.51 -0.58
CA ILE A 190 13.23 3.04 -1.95
C ILE A 190 13.15 4.22 -2.93
N ALA A 191 13.91 4.14 -4.01
CA ALA A 191 13.94 5.18 -5.03
C ALA A 191 12.61 5.26 -5.81
N PRO A 192 12.10 6.46 -6.13
CA PRO A 192 10.85 6.62 -6.88
C PRO A 192 10.81 5.88 -8.22
N ILE A 193 11.94 5.78 -8.93
CA ILE A 193 12.03 5.01 -10.18
C ILE A 193 11.76 3.51 -9.95
N ASP A 194 12.14 3.00 -8.79
CA ASP A 194 11.98 1.58 -8.45
C ASP A 194 10.57 1.28 -7.96
N LEU A 195 9.91 2.24 -7.33
CA LEU A 195 8.46 2.17 -7.11
C LEU A 195 7.71 2.05 -8.43
N ALA A 196 8.12 2.81 -9.46
CA ALA A 196 7.53 2.69 -10.79
C ALA A 196 7.77 1.30 -11.41
N ARG A 197 8.96 0.70 -11.23
CA ARG A 197 9.22 -0.68 -11.67
C ARG A 197 8.30 -1.70 -11.01
N LEU A 198 8.06 -1.56 -9.71
CA LEU A 198 7.10 -2.40 -8.98
C LEU A 198 5.67 -2.18 -9.50
N GLY A 199 5.25 -0.93 -9.67
CA GLY A 199 3.95 -0.60 -10.25
C GLY A 199 3.77 -1.17 -11.66
N LEU A 200 4.76 -1.03 -12.53
CA LEU A 200 4.74 -1.60 -13.89
C LEU A 200 4.69 -3.13 -13.88
N LEU A 201 5.45 -3.79 -12.99
CA LEU A 201 5.37 -5.25 -12.84
C LEU A 201 3.94 -5.69 -12.53
N VAL A 202 3.30 -5.03 -11.57
CA VAL A 202 1.93 -5.38 -11.15
C VAL A 202 0.92 -5.01 -12.24
N LEU A 203 1.03 -3.83 -12.84
CA LEU A 203 0.21 -3.39 -13.98
C LEU A 203 0.26 -4.41 -15.13
N HIS A 204 1.43 -4.95 -15.43
CA HIS A 204 1.63 -5.95 -16.48
C HIS A 204 1.41 -7.40 -15.99
N HIS A 205 0.51 -7.58 -15.01
CA HIS A 205 0.10 -8.89 -14.50
C HIS A 205 1.25 -9.78 -14.04
N GLY A 206 2.27 -9.18 -13.45
CA GLY A 206 3.45 -9.87 -12.88
C GLY A 206 4.49 -10.32 -13.90
N LYS A 207 4.40 -9.86 -15.14
CA LYS A 207 5.38 -10.14 -16.19
C LYS A 207 6.43 -9.04 -16.28
N TRP A 208 7.69 -9.44 -16.40
CA TRP A 208 8.83 -8.55 -16.61
C TRP A 208 9.79 -9.17 -17.62
N ASN A 209 10.09 -8.46 -18.70
CA ASN A 209 10.96 -8.93 -19.80
C ASN A 209 10.59 -10.37 -20.25
N GLY A 210 9.31 -10.63 -20.47
CA GLY A 210 8.78 -11.93 -20.91
C GLY A 210 8.71 -13.01 -19.83
N ARG A 211 9.21 -12.77 -18.62
CA ARG A 211 9.20 -13.74 -17.51
C ARG A 211 8.06 -13.44 -16.54
N THR A 212 7.35 -14.46 -16.11
CA THR A 212 6.36 -14.35 -15.04
C THR A 212 7.06 -14.39 -13.69
N LEU A 213 7.08 -13.27 -12.97
CA LEU A 213 7.61 -13.17 -11.63
C LEU A 213 6.50 -13.36 -10.58
N ILE A 214 5.29 -12.86 -10.87
CA ILE A 214 4.11 -13.01 -10.01
C ILE A 214 2.96 -13.52 -10.89
N SER A 215 2.18 -14.48 -10.40
CA SER A 215 1.07 -15.01 -11.19
C SER A 215 -0.02 -13.96 -11.39
N ALA A 216 -0.58 -13.88 -12.59
CA ALA A 216 -1.70 -12.99 -12.89
C ALA A 216 -2.92 -13.27 -12.00
N GLY A 217 -3.10 -14.52 -11.57
CA GLY A 217 -4.17 -14.90 -10.64
C GLY A 217 -4.02 -14.26 -9.25
N TYR A 218 -2.79 -14.17 -8.74
CA TYR A 218 -2.51 -13.47 -7.49
C TYR A 218 -2.81 -11.95 -7.61
N ILE A 219 -2.32 -11.34 -8.68
CA ILE A 219 -2.51 -9.89 -8.90
C ILE A 219 -4.00 -9.55 -9.04
N ARG A 220 -4.77 -10.35 -9.79
CA ARG A 220 -6.23 -10.14 -9.89
C ARG A 220 -6.90 -10.20 -8.52
N GLN A 221 -6.58 -11.21 -7.70
CA GLN A 221 -7.11 -11.31 -6.34
C GLN A 221 -6.69 -10.11 -5.49
N GLY A 222 -5.42 -9.68 -5.58
CA GLY A 222 -4.89 -8.56 -4.82
C GLY A 222 -5.54 -7.21 -5.15
N ALA A 223 -5.94 -7.00 -6.41
CA ALA A 223 -6.65 -5.79 -6.86
C ALA A 223 -8.18 -5.89 -6.70
N THR A 224 -8.71 -7.03 -6.24
CA THR A 224 -10.15 -7.23 -6.03
C THR A 224 -10.54 -6.83 -4.61
N PRO A 225 -11.62 -6.06 -4.43
CA PRO A 225 -12.15 -5.72 -3.11
C PRO A 225 -12.45 -6.93 -2.24
N THR A 226 -12.27 -6.79 -0.94
CA THR A 226 -12.71 -7.80 0.05
C THR A 226 -14.16 -7.53 0.49
N SER A 227 -14.81 -8.53 1.06
CA SER A 227 -16.13 -8.37 1.65
C SER A 227 -16.14 -7.47 2.89
N THR A 228 -14.99 -7.32 3.56
CA THR A 228 -14.81 -6.53 4.77
C THR A 228 -14.41 -5.08 4.48
N ASN A 229 -13.85 -4.79 3.29
CA ASN A 229 -13.57 -3.43 2.84
C ASN A 229 -13.66 -3.34 1.32
N PRO A 230 -14.66 -2.66 0.74
CA PRO A 230 -14.83 -2.54 -0.69
C PRO A 230 -13.72 -1.71 -1.38
N GLY A 231 -12.89 -1.00 -0.63
CA GLY A 231 -11.74 -0.24 -1.14
C GLY A 231 -10.40 -0.93 -0.93
N TYR A 232 -10.34 -2.23 -0.51
CA TYR A 232 -9.09 -2.87 -0.13
C TYR A 232 -8.99 -4.33 -0.59
N GLY A 233 -7.82 -4.71 -1.08
CA GLY A 233 -7.50 -6.08 -1.51
C GLY A 233 -6.34 -6.69 -0.70
N PHE A 234 -5.30 -7.19 -1.36
CA PHE A 234 -4.12 -7.76 -0.71
C PHE A 234 -3.08 -6.67 -0.39
N LEU A 235 -3.33 -5.89 0.66
CA LEU A 235 -2.51 -4.74 1.06
C LEU A 235 -2.43 -3.64 -0.02
N TRP A 236 -3.36 -3.62 -0.96
CA TRP A 236 -3.52 -2.64 -2.01
C TRP A 236 -4.89 -1.98 -1.91
N TRP A 237 -4.93 -0.67 -2.10
CA TRP A 237 -6.17 0.08 -2.19
C TRP A 237 -6.74 0.00 -3.61
N THR A 238 -8.07 0.00 -3.75
CA THR A 238 -8.72 -0.15 -5.06
C THR A 238 -9.95 0.73 -5.21
N ASN A 239 -10.17 1.22 -6.43
CA ASN A 239 -11.38 1.96 -6.81
C ASN A 239 -12.58 1.05 -7.10
N THR A 240 -12.34 -0.25 -7.34
CA THR A 240 -13.32 -1.17 -7.94
C THR A 240 -14.61 -1.30 -7.12
N GLY A 241 -14.55 -1.22 -5.80
CA GLY A 241 -15.72 -1.36 -4.94
C GLY A 241 -16.58 -0.09 -4.82
N GLY A 242 -16.11 1.05 -5.32
CA GLY A 242 -16.86 2.31 -5.32
C GLY A 242 -17.02 2.99 -3.96
N SER A 243 -16.64 2.34 -2.86
CA SER A 243 -16.56 2.88 -1.52
C SER A 243 -15.32 2.37 -0.81
N VAL A 244 -14.97 2.94 0.33
CA VAL A 244 -13.79 2.56 1.10
C VAL A 244 -14.04 2.71 2.59
N ILE A 245 -13.56 1.74 3.38
CA ILE A 245 -13.49 1.86 4.84
C ILE A 245 -12.10 2.39 5.18
N THR A 246 -12.07 3.54 5.87
CA THR A 246 -10.84 4.23 6.25
C THR A 246 -10.17 3.55 7.45
N PRO A 247 -8.85 3.73 7.63
CA PRO A 247 -8.13 3.26 8.81
C PRO A 247 -8.60 3.90 10.12
N GLU A 248 -8.40 3.21 11.24
CA GLU A 248 -8.45 3.81 12.58
C GLU A 248 -7.41 4.96 12.70
N PRO A 249 -7.61 5.95 13.54
CA PRO A 249 -8.75 6.14 14.46
C PRO A 249 -9.97 6.82 13.81
N TYR A 250 -9.91 7.13 12.53
CA TYR A 250 -10.95 7.83 11.77
C TYR A 250 -11.76 6.85 10.91
N ARG A 251 -11.99 5.63 11.43
CA ARG A 251 -12.71 4.60 10.72
C ARG A 251 -14.11 5.01 10.34
N GLN A 252 -14.40 5.03 9.05
CA GLN A 252 -15.72 5.26 8.48
C GLN A 252 -15.79 4.64 7.08
N GLU A 253 -17.00 4.40 6.61
CA GLU A 253 -17.24 4.05 5.22
C GLU A 253 -17.48 5.33 4.41
N LEU A 254 -16.55 5.67 3.54
CA LEU A 254 -16.72 6.75 2.58
C LEU A 254 -17.39 6.19 1.32
N LYS A 255 -18.47 6.86 0.88
CA LYS A 255 -19.22 6.50 -0.33
C LYS A 255 -18.52 7.05 -1.59
N ARG A 256 -17.23 6.86 -1.66
CA ARG A 256 -16.38 7.20 -2.81
C ARG A 256 -15.25 6.21 -2.96
N SER A 257 -14.74 6.09 -4.19
CA SER A 257 -13.49 5.37 -4.46
C SER A 257 -12.30 6.06 -3.79
N ILE A 258 -11.17 5.35 -3.67
CA ILE A 258 -9.94 5.90 -3.08
C ILE A 258 -9.42 7.12 -3.89
N ILE A 259 -9.48 7.07 -5.22
CA ILE A 259 -9.15 8.18 -6.13
C ILE A 259 -10.32 8.37 -7.11
N PRO A 260 -11.36 9.14 -6.75
CA PRO A 260 -12.58 9.27 -7.56
C PRO A 260 -12.36 9.81 -8.97
N SER A 261 -11.25 10.55 -9.19
CA SER A 261 -10.89 11.16 -10.47
C SER A 261 -10.19 10.19 -11.44
N MET A 262 -10.01 8.94 -11.04
CA MET A 262 -9.43 7.88 -11.88
C MET A 262 -10.45 6.78 -12.20
N PRO A 263 -10.24 6.00 -13.27
CA PRO A 263 -11.11 4.88 -13.66
C PRO A 263 -11.35 3.89 -12.51
N ALA A 264 -12.45 3.13 -12.60
CA ALA A 264 -12.82 2.15 -11.58
C ALA A 264 -11.83 1.00 -11.43
N ASP A 265 -11.05 0.68 -12.46
CA ASP A 265 -10.02 -0.36 -12.43
C ASP A 265 -8.70 0.11 -11.80
N THR A 266 -8.65 1.35 -11.28
CA THR A 266 -7.48 1.89 -10.57
C THR A 266 -7.27 1.16 -9.26
N PHE A 267 -6.02 0.86 -8.98
CA PHE A 267 -5.59 0.41 -7.64
C PHE A 267 -4.22 0.99 -7.32
N SER A 268 -3.87 1.03 -6.04
CA SER A 268 -2.69 1.77 -5.61
C SER A 268 -1.99 1.15 -4.40
N PHE A 269 -0.73 1.50 -4.25
CA PHE A 269 0.05 1.36 -3.04
C PHE A 269 0.08 2.72 -2.37
N ASP A 270 -0.44 2.81 -1.16
CA ASP A 270 -0.58 4.08 -0.48
C ASP A 270 0.21 4.07 0.84
N GLY A 271 0.88 5.15 1.11
CA GLY A 271 1.63 5.39 2.34
C GLY A 271 1.33 6.75 2.93
N LEU A 272 1.55 6.86 4.22
CA LEU A 272 1.37 8.09 4.99
C LEU A 272 1.96 9.30 4.24
N LEU A 273 1.31 10.45 4.33
CA LEU A 273 1.67 11.69 3.62
C LEU A 273 1.56 11.60 2.09
N ASP A 274 0.66 10.73 1.59
CA ASP A 274 0.41 10.54 0.16
C ASP A 274 1.65 10.06 -0.63
N GLN A 275 2.42 9.12 -0.06
CA GLN A 275 3.35 8.32 -0.84
C GLN A 275 2.52 7.36 -1.68
N LEU A 276 2.53 7.51 -3.00
CA LEU A 276 1.60 6.80 -3.88
C LEU A 276 2.32 6.10 -5.05
N VAL A 277 1.88 4.89 -5.33
CA VAL A 277 2.11 4.23 -6.62
C VAL A 277 0.74 3.85 -7.16
N VAL A 278 0.27 4.55 -8.15
CA VAL A 278 -1.09 4.38 -8.70
C VAL A 278 -1.01 3.68 -10.05
N MET A 279 -1.65 2.53 -10.16
CA MET A 279 -1.78 1.74 -11.38
C MET A 279 -3.17 1.92 -11.96
N VAL A 280 -3.25 2.26 -13.25
CA VAL A 280 -4.50 2.45 -13.99
C VAL A 280 -4.48 1.56 -15.23
N PRO A 281 -4.99 0.31 -15.13
CA PRO A 281 -4.92 -0.68 -16.21
C PRO A 281 -5.54 -0.20 -17.54
N SER A 282 -6.73 0.39 -17.51
CA SER A 282 -7.41 0.90 -18.71
C SER A 282 -6.64 2.03 -19.42
N LEU A 283 -5.67 2.65 -18.76
CA LEU A 283 -4.82 3.70 -19.33
C LEU A 283 -3.39 3.22 -19.61
N ASP A 284 -3.06 1.98 -19.26
CA ASP A 284 -1.68 1.46 -19.23
C ASP A 284 -0.71 2.48 -18.61
N MET A 285 -1.06 2.91 -17.38
CA MET A 285 -0.41 4.03 -16.72
C MET A 285 -0.02 3.68 -15.28
N VAL A 286 1.18 4.12 -14.89
CA VAL A 286 1.66 4.15 -13.51
C VAL A 286 2.02 5.58 -13.15
N VAL A 287 1.57 6.03 -11.98
CA VAL A 287 1.96 7.32 -11.41
C VAL A 287 2.61 7.07 -10.07
N VAL A 288 3.82 7.57 -9.90
CA VAL A 288 4.51 7.60 -8.60
C VAL A 288 4.46 9.02 -8.06
N ARG A 289 4.06 9.18 -6.82
CA ARG A 289 4.15 10.42 -6.05
C ARG A 289 4.88 10.16 -4.75
N THR A 290 5.81 11.05 -4.41
CA THR A 290 6.44 11.12 -3.09
C THR A 290 6.40 12.56 -2.58
N GLY A 291 6.42 12.75 -1.26
CA GLY A 291 6.43 14.08 -0.67
C GLY A 291 5.66 14.17 0.65
N ILE A 292 5.05 15.32 0.90
CA ILE A 292 4.18 15.56 2.05
C ILE A 292 2.74 15.58 1.57
N SER A 293 1.76 15.39 2.47
CA SER A 293 0.33 15.34 2.13
C SER A 293 -0.09 16.53 1.24
N GLY A 294 -0.79 16.20 0.16
CA GLY A 294 -1.30 17.17 -0.81
C GLY A 294 -2.71 17.65 -0.52
N ASN A 295 -3.33 17.20 0.56
CA ASN A 295 -4.70 17.55 0.90
C ASN A 295 -4.80 19.01 1.40
N LYS A 296 -5.87 19.70 1.01
CA LYS A 296 -6.09 21.13 1.29
C LYS A 296 -7.24 21.37 2.23
N SER A 297 -8.17 20.41 2.33
CA SER A 297 -9.37 20.51 3.15
C SER A 297 -9.49 19.35 4.12
N GLY A 298 -10.29 19.51 5.17
CA GLY A 298 -10.55 18.50 6.18
C GLY A 298 -9.54 18.50 7.34
N ASP A 299 -9.72 17.58 8.25
CA ASP A 299 -8.80 17.36 9.36
C ASP A 299 -7.47 16.80 8.86
N PHE A 300 -6.36 17.41 9.29
CA PHE A 300 -5.02 17.02 8.86
C PHE A 300 -4.73 15.54 9.18
N LEU A 301 -5.08 15.09 10.39
CA LEU A 301 -4.82 13.70 10.81
C LEU A 301 -5.70 12.71 10.04
N GLN A 302 -6.97 13.05 9.81
CA GLN A 302 -7.88 12.21 9.00
C GLN A 302 -7.37 12.06 7.57
N ASN A 303 -6.81 13.11 7.00
CA ASN A 303 -6.28 13.09 5.62
C ASN A 303 -4.89 12.47 5.48
N LEU A 304 -4.24 12.08 6.56
CA LEU A 304 -2.95 11.39 6.49
C LEU A 304 -3.06 9.96 5.97
N THR A 305 -4.23 9.34 6.09
CA THR A 305 -4.40 7.89 5.92
C THR A 305 -4.93 7.48 4.56
N ILE A 306 -5.61 8.38 3.83
CA ILE A 306 -6.12 8.14 2.47
C ILE A 306 -6.03 9.41 1.61
N PRO A 307 -5.91 9.28 0.28
CA PRO A 307 -5.92 10.41 -0.64
C PRO A 307 -7.20 11.26 -0.54
N GLY A 308 -7.05 12.56 -0.42
CA GLY A 308 -8.14 13.54 -0.35
C GLY A 308 -8.23 14.44 -1.58
N ASP A 309 -8.70 15.68 -1.34
CA ASP A 309 -9.02 16.66 -2.39
C ASP A 309 -7.85 17.03 -3.30
N GLY A 310 -6.70 17.37 -2.72
CA GLY A 310 -5.52 17.79 -3.49
C GLY A 310 -4.96 16.69 -4.37
N ILE A 311 -5.02 15.44 -3.90
CA ILE A 311 -4.61 14.27 -4.70
C ILE A 311 -5.63 14.00 -5.80
N SER A 312 -6.93 13.97 -5.47
CA SER A 312 -7.98 13.77 -6.46
C SER A 312 -7.94 14.83 -7.57
N ASP A 313 -7.75 16.10 -7.22
CA ASP A 313 -7.61 17.20 -8.19
C ASP A 313 -6.36 17.07 -9.06
N SER A 314 -5.24 16.60 -8.49
CA SER A 314 -4.01 16.32 -9.24
C SER A 314 -4.25 15.23 -10.29
N PHE A 315 -4.90 14.15 -9.92
CA PHE A 315 -5.25 13.07 -10.85
C PHE A 315 -6.31 13.47 -11.86
N LYS A 316 -7.28 14.30 -11.48
CA LYS A 316 -8.26 14.92 -12.41
C LYS A 316 -7.54 15.76 -13.48
N ALA A 317 -6.58 16.58 -13.08
CA ALA A 317 -5.78 17.36 -14.00
C ALA A 317 -4.94 16.46 -14.94
N LEU A 318 -4.38 15.39 -14.40
CA LEU A 318 -3.64 14.38 -15.18
C LEU A 318 -4.55 13.66 -16.18
N GLY A 319 -5.75 13.24 -15.77
CA GLY A 319 -6.75 12.59 -16.63
C GLY A 319 -7.11 13.45 -17.85
N LYS A 320 -7.25 14.77 -17.67
CA LYS A 320 -7.49 15.73 -18.77
C LYS A 320 -6.35 15.77 -19.81
N SER A 321 -5.15 15.33 -19.48
CA SER A 321 -4.03 15.25 -20.40
C SER A 321 -4.06 14.04 -21.35
N ILE A 322 -4.86 13.02 -21.05
CA ILE A 322 -5.04 11.82 -21.86
C ILE A 322 -5.78 12.19 -23.15
N LYS A 323 -5.34 11.68 -24.32
CA LYS A 323 -5.92 12.00 -25.62
C LYS A 323 -6.83 10.92 -26.18
N ASP A 324 -6.42 9.70 -26.01
CA ASP A 324 -6.92 8.50 -26.66
C ASP A 324 -8.02 7.77 -25.86
N VAL A 325 -8.14 8.10 -24.58
CA VAL A 325 -9.18 7.58 -23.70
C VAL A 325 -9.83 8.75 -22.97
N LYS A 326 -11.16 8.76 -22.89
CA LYS A 326 -11.90 9.75 -22.10
C LYS A 326 -11.92 9.30 -20.63
N VAL A 327 -11.18 10.01 -19.77
CA VAL A 327 -11.29 9.87 -18.33
C VAL A 327 -12.49 10.69 -17.86
N ALA A 328 -13.40 10.09 -17.10
CA ALA A 328 -14.57 10.77 -16.57
C ALA A 328 -14.14 11.87 -15.57
N ASP A 329 -14.81 13.00 -15.62
CA ASP A 329 -14.66 14.07 -14.60
C ASP A 329 -15.66 13.77 -13.48
N PRO A 330 -15.24 13.51 -12.23
CA PRO A 330 -16.14 13.22 -11.12
C PRO A 330 -16.90 14.46 -10.62
N GLY A 331 -16.64 15.63 -11.19
CA GLY A 331 -17.16 16.90 -10.69
C GLY A 331 -16.27 17.54 -9.63
N PRO A 332 -16.79 18.51 -8.87
CA PRO A 332 -16.10 19.09 -7.73
C PRO A 332 -15.87 18.05 -6.63
N TRP A 333 -14.78 18.23 -5.88
CA TRP A 333 -14.57 17.44 -4.68
C TRP A 333 -15.68 17.70 -3.65
N VAL A 334 -16.21 16.63 -3.10
CA VAL A 334 -17.12 16.68 -1.94
C VAL A 334 -16.30 16.31 -0.72
N PRO A 335 -16.18 17.20 0.30
CA PRO A 335 -15.40 16.89 1.50
C PRO A 335 -15.91 15.63 2.20
N ASP A 336 -14.97 14.81 2.65
CA ASP A 336 -15.30 13.67 3.48
C ASP A 336 -15.86 14.13 4.83
N PRO A 337 -16.80 13.40 5.44
CA PRO A 337 -17.28 13.72 6.78
C PRO A 337 -16.13 13.76 7.78
N VAL A 338 -16.05 14.84 8.57
CA VAL A 338 -15.07 14.93 9.66
C VAL A 338 -15.59 14.17 10.85
N ILE A 339 -14.80 13.18 11.31
CA ILE A 339 -15.07 12.47 12.55
C ILE A 339 -14.29 13.16 13.66
N PRO A 340 -14.98 13.83 14.62
CA PRO A 340 -14.28 14.39 15.75
C PRO A 340 -13.71 13.27 16.62
N LEU A 341 -12.43 13.37 16.95
CA LEU A 341 -11.83 12.48 17.97
C LEU A 341 -12.48 12.83 19.32
N ASN A 342 -13.28 11.91 19.82
CA ASN A 342 -13.80 11.97 21.18
C ASN A 342 -12.87 11.24 22.16
N GLY A 343 -13.19 11.24 23.46
CA GLY A 343 -12.35 10.59 24.46
C GLY A 343 -12.11 9.10 24.19
N ALA A 344 -13.11 8.38 23.66
CA ALA A 344 -12.98 6.97 23.29
C ALA A 344 -12.04 6.80 22.08
N SER A 345 -12.18 7.62 21.05
CA SER A 345 -11.28 7.59 19.88
C SER A 345 -9.83 7.94 20.25
N LEU A 346 -9.63 8.91 21.16
CA LEU A 346 -8.31 9.23 21.69
C LEU A 346 -7.76 8.09 22.53
N PHE A 347 -8.61 7.40 23.31
CA PHE A 347 -8.20 6.24 24.06
C PHE A 347 -7.73 5.11 23.13
N ASN A 348 -8.48 4.83 22.06
CA ASN A 348 -8.13 3.81 21.06
C ASN A 348 -6.86 4.12 20.24
N LEU A 349 -6.35 5.36 20.27
CA LEU A 349 -5.03 5.66 19.72
C LEU A 349 -3.90 4.95 20.48
N PHE A 350 -4.08 4.76 21.78
CA PHE A 350 -3.05 4.27 22.68
C PHE A 350 -3.36 2.87 23.26
N MET A 351 -4.61 2.48 23.28
CA MET A 351 -5.07 1.24 23.90
C MET A 351 -5.62 0.29 22.83
N PRO A 352 -5.35 -1.02 22.96
CA PRO A 352 -5.87 -2.02 22.02
C PRO A 352 -7.39 -1.99 21.91
N THR A 353 -7.90 -2.17 20.69
CA THR A 353 -9.34 -2.39 20.44
C THR A 353 -9.74 -3.74 21.01
N GLY A 354 -10.91 -3.82 21.68
CA GLY A 354 -11.47 -5.08 22.18
C GLY A 354 -11.14 -5.44 23.62
N GLY A 355 -10.80 -4.45 24.47
CA GLY A 355 -10.73 -4.60 25.93
C GLY A 355 -12.06 -4.36 26.60
#